data_36560ab2727d0c7c538c44c1d7ffe323
#
_entry.id   36560ab2727d0c7c538c44c1d7ffe323
#
_cell.length_a   1.000
_cell.length_b   1.000
_cell.length_c   1.000
_cell.angle_alpha   90.00
_cell.angle_beta   90.00
_cell.angle_gamma   90.00
#
_symmetry.space_group_name_H-M   'P 1'
#
loop_
_entity.id
_entity.type
_entity.pdbx_description
1 polymer ?
#
loop_
_entity_poly.entity_id
_entity_poly.type
_entity_poly.pdbx_seq_one_letter_code
_entity_poly.pdbx_strand_id
1 'polypeptide(L)'
;MFHVEHHLLSIICFRVKIAYITTRKETTMTYTHLLFDLDGTLFNFDAGETYAFHKVCDSFNIPYSDEVLSLYQRINLSYWKAYERGEITPAALAVARFRDFLAAVGKDGDPALMCQLYQTSLGEDCTPIHDALRVCSILHERGYKLSIITNGRSTTQHSRLSHSELTPMISDLFISEELGCQKPKKEFFDAVFSKLQIPVSKALVIGDSLTSDIIGGIQYGIDTCWFNPNGSDNTISQAPTYEIKQLSELLSIL
;
A
#
# COMPACT_ATOMS: atom_id res chain seq x y z
N MET A 1 -34.09 -21.17 56.48
CA MET A 1 -34.05 -19.74 56.06
C MET A 1 -32.80 -19.46 55.20
N PHE A 2 -32.30 -20.42 54.48
CA PHE A 2 -31.05 -20.30 53.67
C PHE A 2 -31.19 -20.66 52.17
N HIS A 3 -32.42 -20.82 51.67
CA HIS A 3 -32.63 -21.26 50.27
C HIS A 3 -33.17 -20.16 49.31
N VAL A 4 -33.45 -18.96 49.80
CA VAL A 4 -34.05 -17.86 49.00
C VAL A 4 -32.98 -16.88 48.46
N GLU A 5 -31.85 -16.74 49.16
CA GLU A 5 -30.80 -15.77 48.73
C GLU A 5 -29.97 -16.23 47.51
N HIS A 6 -29.80 -17.54 47.32
CA HIS A 6 -29.03 -18.04 46.14
C HIS A 6 -29.75 -17.84 44.81
N HIS A 7 -31.09 -17.79 44.79
CA HIS A 7 -31.82 -17.57 43.54
C HIS A 7 -31.86 -16.10 43.10
N LEU A 8 -31.82 -15.16 44.05
CA LEU A 8 -31.78 -13.73 43.66
C LEU A 8 -30.45 -13.28 43.10
N LEU A 9 -29.34 -13.79 43.63
CA LEU A 9 -27.99 -13.50 43.10
C LEU A 9 -27.77 -14.07 41.69
N SER A 10 -28.33 -15.25 41.38
CA SER A 10 -28.26 -15.85 40.06
C SER A 10 -29.03 -15.06 39.01
N ILE A 11 -30.21 -14.52 39.36
CA ILE A 11 -31.06 -13.72 38.46
C ILE A 11 -30.47 -12.34 38.19
N ILE A 12 -29.84 -11.72 39.19
CA ILE A 12 -29.17 -10.43 39.04
C ILE A 12 -27.92 -10.56 38.19
N CYS A 13 -27.11 -11.63 38.35
CA CYS A 13 -25.93 -11.88 37.53
C CYS A 13 -26.30 -12.19 36.07
N PHE A 14 -27.43 -12.88 35.82
CA PHE A 14 -27.90 -13.16 34.46
C PHE A 14 -28.45 -11.91 33.76
N ARG A 15 -29.18 -11.04 34.50
CA ARG A 15 -29.67 -9.76 33.97
C ARG A 15 -28.55 -8.75 33.68
N VAL A 16 -27.51 -8.71 34.51
CA VAL A 16 -26.32 -7.86 34.22
C VAL A 16 -25.53 -8.37 33.02
N LYS A 17 -25.37 -9.70 32.84
CA LYS A 17 -24.76 -10.25 31.64
C LYS A 17 -25.57 -9.97 30.37
N ILE A 18 -26.91 -10.04 30.42
CA ILE A 18 -27.76 -9.73 29.26
C ILE A 18 -27.74 -8.22 28.96
N ALA A 19 -27.71 -7.34 30.00
CA ALA A 19 -27.58 -5.90 29.78
C ALA A 19 -26.22 -5.49 29.22
N TYR A 20 -25.15 -6.25 29.50
CA TYR A 20 -23.82 -6.00 28.90
C TYR A 20 -23.73 -6.45 27.44
N ILE A 21 -24.59 -7.38 27.01
CA ILE A 21 -24.63 -7.87 25.61
C ILE A 21 -25.48 -6.96 24.71
N THR A 22 -26.44 -6.20 25.29
CA THR A 22 -27.41 -5.41 24.52
C THR A 22 -27.01 -3.95 24.26
N THR A 23 -25.82 -3.48 24.68
CA THR A 23 -25.37 -2.11 24.43
C THR A 23 -24.10 -2.00 23.57
N ARG A 24 -23.73 -3.02 22.81
CA ARG A 24 -22.91 -2.77 21.63
C ARG A 24 -23.83 -2.07 20.61
N LYS A 25 -23.84 -0.72 20.62
CA LYS A 25 -24.26 0.03 19.44
C LYS A 25 -23.50 -0.59 18.28
N GLU A 26 -24.21 -1.22 17.35
CA GLU A 26 -23.64 -1.51 16.04
C GLU A 26 -23.29 -0.14 15.44
N THR A 27 -22.06 0.29 15.65
CA THR A 27 -21.50 1.39 14.88
C THR A 27 -21.45 0.83 13.47
N THR A 28 -22.41 1.20 12.63
CA THR A 28 -22.41 0.82 11.23
C THR A 28 -21.14 1.41 10.64
N MET A 29 -20.18 0.54 10.33
CA MET A 29 -18.92 0.94 9.71
C MET A 29 -19.23 1.66 8.40
N THR A 30 -18.70 2.86 8.24
CA THR A 30 -18.82 3.63 6.99
C THR A 30 -18.20 2.82 5.85
N TYR A 31 -16.97 2.37 6.04
CA TYR A 31 -16.24 1.50 5.13
C TYR A 31 -16.20 0.07 5.67
N THR A 32 -16.03 -0.89 4.78
CA THR A 32 -15.81 -2.30 5.12
C THR A 32 -14.52 -2.84 4.50
N HIS A 33 -14.04 -2.18 3.43
CA HIS A 33 -12.83 -2.57 2.69
C HIS A 33 -11.87 -1.39 2.63
N LEU A 34 -10.61 -1.66 2.98
CA LEU A 34 -9.51 -0.71 2.94
C LEU A 34 -8.54 -1.15 1.85
N LEU A 35 -8.40 -0.32 0.82
CA LEU A 35 -7.57 -0.57 -0.34
C LEU A 35 -6.26 0.18 -0.17
N PHE A 36 -5.25 -0.50 0.36
CA PHE A 36 -3.94 0.08 0.61
C PHE A 36 -3.04 -0.01 -0.62
N ASP A 37 -2.39 1.08 -0.97
CA ASP A 37 -1.15 0.99 -1.72
C ASP A 37 -0.07 0.29 -0.88
N LEU A 38 0.97 -0.24 -1.52
CA LEU A 38 2.03 -0.98 -0.85
C LEU A 38 3.29 -0.14 -0.66
N ASP A 39 3.85 0.37 -1.76
CA ASP A 39 5.15 1.05 -1.81
C ASP A 39 5.05 2.52 -1.39
N GLY A 40 5.68 2.90 -0.28
CA GLY A 40 5.55 4.24 0.30
C GLY A 40 4.35 4.37 1.24
N THR A 41 3.50 3.34 1.34
CA THR A 41 2.31 3.35 2.20
C THR A 41 2.40 2.30 3.31
N LEU A 42 2.55 1.02 2.98
CA LEU A 42 2.74 -0.07 3.96
C LEU A 42 4.19 -0.51 4.07
N PHE A 43 4.94 -0.52 2.96
CA PHE A 43 6.36 -0.80 2.93
C PHE A 43 7.17 0.47 2.72
N ASN A 44 8.31 0.56 3.41
CA ASN A 44 9.28 1.63 3.24
C ASN A 44 10.04 1.43 1.91
N PHE A 45 9.46 2.01 0.83
CA PHE A 45 10.04 1.88 -0.50
C PHE A 45 11.45 2.47 -0.60
N ASP A 46 11.69 3.61 0.03
CA ASP A 46 13.02 4.27 0.00
C ASP A 46 14.12 3.38 0.57
N ALA A 47 13.83 2.68 1.67
CA ALA A 47 14.77 1.73 2.26
C ALA A 47 15.03 0.53 1.33
N GLY A 48 13.97 -0.07 0.78
CA GLY A 48 14.08 -1.19 -0.15
C GLY A 48 14.76 -0.80 -1.46
N GLU A 49 14.44 0.37 -2.02
CA GLU A 49 15.09 0.91 -3.21
C GLU A 49 16.58 1.14 -2.98
N THR A 50 16.94 1.76 -1.85
CA THR A 50 18.34 2.00 -1.47
C THR A 50 19.10 0.68 -1.36
N TYR A 51 18.54 -0.31 -0.66
CA TYR A 51 19.13 -1.64 -0.54
C TYR A 51 19.35 -2.31 -1.90
N ALA A 52 18.30 -2.35 -2.73
CA ALA A 52 18.36 -2.99 -4.05
C ALA A 52 19.34 -2.29 -4.98
N PHE A 53 19.36 -0.96 -4.97
CA PHE A 53 20.26 -0.18 -5.79
C PHE A 53 21.73 -0.31 -5.36
N HIS A 54 22.00 -0.40 -4.06
CA HIS A 54 23.36 -0.68 -3.54
C HIS A 54 23.88 -2.01 -4.06
N LYS A 55 23.06 -3.07 -4.05
CA LYS A 55 23.41 -4.39 -4.63
C LYS A 55 23.74 -4.31 -6.11
N VAL A 56 23.01 -3.50 -6.86
CA VAL A 56 23.29 -3.24 -8.29
C VAL A 56 24.63 -2.53 -8.45
N CYS A 57 24.88 -1.47 -7.69
CA CYS A 57 26.15 -0.75 -7.75
C CYS A 57 27.34 -1.64 -7.47
N ASP A 58 27.28 -2.47 -6.42
CA ASP A 58 28.33 -3.42 -6.06
C ASP A 58 28.61 -4.42 -7.20
N SER A 59 27.54 -4.99 -7.77
CA SER A 59 27.67 -6.03 -8.80
C SER A 59 28.19 -5.50 -10.13
N PHE A 60 27.97 -4.22 -10.43
CA PHE A 60 28.41 -3.57 -11.67
C PHE A 60 29.64 -2.67 -11.48
N ASN A 61 30.30 -2.72 -10.31
CA ASN A 61 31.46 -1.89 -9.97
C ASN A 61 31.22 -0.39 -10.21
N ILE A 62 30.02 0.08 -9.81
CA ILE A 62 29.66 1.49 -9.83
C ILE A 62 29.87 2.02 -8.40
N PRO A 63 30.73 3.03 -8.19
CA PRO A 63 30.90 3.61 -6.86
C PRO A 63 29.58 4.15 -6.34
N TYR A 64 29.10 3.61 -5.21
CA TYR A 64 27.89 4.09 -4.57
C TYR A 64 28.17 5.41 -3.84
N SER A 65 27.27 6.38 -3.98
CA SER A 65 27.17 7.59 -3.17
C SER A 65 25.72 8.09 -3.17
N ASP A 66 25.42 9.04 -2.27
CA ASP A 66 24.09 9.64 -2.21
C ASP A 66 23.72 10.40 -3.49
N GLU A 67 24.70 10.98 -4.18
CA GLU A 67 24.49 11.64 -5.46
C GLU A 67 24.12 10.64 -6.57
N VAL A 68 24.78 9.46 -6.58
CA VAL A 68 24.51 8.38 -7.54
C VAL A 68 23.13 7.78 -7.28
N LEU A 69 22.77 7.56 -6.02
CA LEU A 69 21.42 7.13 -5.65
C LEU A 69 20.38 8.16 -6.07
N SER A 70 20.59 9.43 -5.74
CA SER A 70 19.67 10.52 -6.09
C SER A 70 19.50 10.67 -7.62
N LEU A 71 20.58 10.44 -8.38
CA LEU A 71 20.50 10.42 -9.86
C LEU A 71 19.60 9.28 -10.33
N TYR A 72 19.80 8.07 -9.83
CA TYR A 72 18.97 6.92 -10.17
C TYR A 72 17.50 7.16 -9.79
N GLN A 73 17.24 7.66 -8.59
CA GLN A 73 15.89 7.95 -8.09
C GLN A 73 15.14 8.94 -8.99
N ARG A 74 15.81 10.01 -9.45
CA ARG A 74 15.21 10.97 -10.40
C ARG A 74 14.85 10.31 -11.73
N ILE A 75 15.75 9.48 -12.27
CA ILE A 75 15.49 8.73 -13.50
C ILE A 75 14.34 7.75 -13.29
N ASN A 76 14.38 6.96 -12.22
CA ASN A 76 13.34 5.99 -11.88
C ASN A 76 11.97 6.65 -11.75
N LEU A 77 11.86 7.75 -10.99
CA LEU A 77 10.63 8.49 -10.81
C LEU A 77 10.06 9.01 -12.14
N SER A 78 10.92 9.52 -13.05
CA SER A 78 10.48 10.00 -14.36
C SER A 78 9.80 8.91 -15.19
N TYR A 79 10.33 7.69 -15.13
CA TYR A 79 9.77 6.52 -15.81
C TYR A 79 8.47 6.04 -15.17
N TRP A 80 8.36 6.05 -13.85
CA TRP A 80 7.11 5.73 -13.15
C TRP A 80 6.00 6.73 -13.50
N LYS A 81 6.31 8.04 -13.54
CA LYS A 81 5.35 9.06 -13.99
C LYS A 81 4.91 8.88 -15.45
N ALA A 82 5.82 8.49 -16.34
CA ALA A 82 5.47 8.14 -17.72
C ALA A 82 4.55 6.89 -17.79
N TYR A 83 4.79 5.90 -16.93
CA TYR A 83 3.92 4.73 -16.82
C TYR A 83 2.51 5.06 -16.32
N GLU A 84 2.38 5.88 -15.27
CA GLU A 84 1.09 6.37 -14.78
C GLU A 84 0.28 7.07 -15.89
N ARG A 85 0.95 7.86 -16.75
CA ARG A 85 0.32 8.51 -17.91
C ARG A 85 0.03 7.55 -19.09
N GLY A 86 0.51 6.30 -19.00
CA GLY A 86 0.33 5.31 -20.06
C GLY A 86 1.26 5.49 -21.27
N GLU A 87 2.34 6.25 -21.13
CA GLU A 87 3.30 6.57 -22.21
C GLU A 87 4.33 5.45 -22.41
N ILE A 88 4.52 4.57 -21.43
CA ILE A 88 5.48 3.47 -21.47
C ILE A 88 4.87 2.21 -20.87
N THR A 89 5.29 1.04 -21.34
CA THR A 89 4.90 -0.24 -20.75
C THR A 89 5.76 -0.61 -19.53
N PRO A 90 5.28 -1.45 -18.59
CA PRO A 90 6.08 -1.91 -17.46
C PRO A 90 7.40 -2.57 -17.87
N ALA A 91 7.38 -3.37 -18.94
CA ALA A 91 8.57 -4.05 -19.44
C ALA A 91 9.62 -3.06 -19.98
N ALA A 92 9.16 -2.04 -20.73
CA ALA A 92 10.06 -1.02 -21.28
C ALA A 92 10.62 -0.12 -20.15
N LEU A 93 9.78 0.32 -19.18
CA LEU A 93 10.21 1.07 -18.00
C LEU A 93 11.32 0.32 -17.25
N ALA A 94 11.11 -0.97 -17.01
CA ALA A 94 12.01 -1.79 -16.20
C ALA A 94 13.47 -1.74 -16.68
N VAL A 95 13.67 -1.76 -17.99
CA VAL A 95 15.03 -1.77 -18.59
C VAL A 95 15.52 -0.36 -18.91
N ALA A 96 14.64 0.52 -19.43
CA ALA A 96 15.03 1.83 -19.91
C ALA A 96 15.64 2.73 -18.82
N ARG A 97 15.12 2.67 -17.59
CA ARG A 97 15.67 3.43 -16.45
C ARG A 97 17.13 3.08 -16.16
N PHE A 98 17.53 1.81 -16.29
CA PHE A 98 18.91 1.38 -16.08
C PHE A 98 19.80 1.71 -17.27
N ARG A 99 19.27 1.66 -18.49
CA ARG A 99 19.97 2.14 -19.69
C ARG A 99 20.34 3.62 -19.53
N ASP A 100 19.39 4.45 -19.15
CA ASP A 100 19.59 5.88 -19.02
C ASP A 100 20.48 6.21 -17.81
N PHE A 101 20.37 5.43 -16.73
CA PHE A 101 21.26 5.53 -15.59
C PHE A 101 22.72 5.22 -15.98
N LEU A 102 22.99 4.11 -16.69
CA LEU A 102 24.33 3.76 -17.18
C LEU A 102 24.91 4.86 -18.07
N ALA A 103 24.10 5.39 -18.98
CA ALA A 103 24.52 6.51 -19.83
C ALA A 103 24.88 7.75 -19.00
N ALA A 104 24.10 8.06 -17.98
CA ALA A 104 24.32 9.22 -17.12
C ALA A 104 25.59 9.13 -16.26
N VAL A 105 25.97 7.90 -15.84
CA VAL A 105 27.21 7.69 -15.05
C VAL A 105 28.43 7.34 -15.94
N GLY A 106 28.24 7.30 -17.27
CA GLY A 106 29.30 6.98 -18.22
C GLY A 106 29.89 5.59 -18.04
N LYS A 107 29.04 4.60 -17.76
CA LYS A 107 29.41 3.19 -17.57
C LYS A 107 28.77 2.30 -18.63
N ASP A 108 29.50 1.27 -19.02
CA ASP A 108 28.95 0.17 -19.78
C ASP A 108 28.36 -0.89 -18.86
N GLY A 109 27.30 -1.54 -19.33
CA GLY A 109 26.63 -2.61 -18.57
C GLY A 109 25.39 -3.12 -19.30
N ASP A 110 24.82 -4.20 -18.81
CA ASP A 110 23.55 -4.74 -19.31
C ASP A 110 22.38 -4.22 -18.46
N PRO A 111 21.53 -3.32 -19.02
CA PRO A 111 20.40 -2.77 -18.28
C PRO A 111 19.36 -3.82 -17.87
N ALA A 112 19.22 -4.91 -18.65
CA ALA A 112 18.28 -5.98 -18.33
C ALA A 112 18.76 -6.79 -17.11
N LEU A 113 20.05 -7.10 -17.06
CA LEU A 113 20.66 -7.77 -15.91
C LEU A 113 20.63 -6.90 -14.66
N MET A 114 20.90 -5.60 -14.78
CA MET A 114 20.74 -4.64 -13.67
C MET A 114 19.31 -4.62 -13.15
N CYS A 115 18.33 -4.57 -14.07
CA CYS A 115 16.92 -4.62 -13.69
C CYS A 115 16.57 -5.92 -12.96
N GLN A 116 17.02 -7.06 -13.46
CA GLN A 116 16.77 -8.36 -12.82
C GLN A 116 17.33 -8.40 -11.39
N LEU A 117 18.58 -7.97 -11.20
CA LEU A 117 19.23 -7.92 -9.88
C LEU A 117 18.47 -6.97 -8.95
N TYR A 118 18.13 -5.78 -9.43
CA TYR A 118 17.36 -4.81 -8.66
C TYR A 118 16.03 -5.38 -8.20
N GLN A 119 15.24 -5.99 -9.10
CA GLN A 119 13.92 -6.53 -8.77
C GLN A 119 14.01 -7.69 -7.77
N THR A 120 15.03 -8.56 -7.93
CA THR A 120 15.28 -9.66 -6.99
C THR A 120 15.63 -9.11 -5.61
N SER A 121 16.57 -8.15 -5.54
CA SER A 121 16.99 -7.55 -4.27
C SER A 121 15.86 -6.74 -3.60
N LEU A 122 15.07 -6.00 -4.37
CA LEU A 122 13.89 -5.32 -3.84
C LEU A 122 12.85 -6.31 -3.30
N GLY A 123 12.73 -7.48 -3.94
CA GLY A 123 11.87 -8.57 -3.50
C GLY A 123 12.26 -9.19 -2.16
N GLU A 124 13.50 -9.00 -1.71
CA GLU A 124 14.01 -9.46 -0.42
C GLU A 124 13.63 -8.51 0.74
N ASP A 125 13.35 -7.22 0.42
CA ASP A 125 13.01 -6.22 1.44
C ASP A 125 11.49 -6.12 1.65
N CYS A 126 11.07 -6.31 2.88
CA CYS A 126 9.68 -6.11 3.32
C CYS A 126 9.59 -5.19 4.56
N THR A 127 10.55 -4.28 4.70
CA THR A 127 10.60 -3.31 5.80
C THR A 127 9.31 -2.49 5.85
N PRO A 128 8.50 -2.59 6.93
CA PRO A 128 7.25 -1.86 7.02
C PRO A 128 7.50 -0.38 7.31
N ILE A 129 6.58 0.46 6.86
CA ILE A 129 6.44 1.84 7.36
C ILE A 129 6.13 1.81 8.86
N HIS A 130 6.58 2.82 9.59
CA HIS A 130 6.32 2.95 11.02
C HIS A 130 4.83 2.75 11.33
N ASP A 131 4.51 1.91 12.30
CA ASP A 131 3.16 1.53 12.74
C ASP A 131 2.33 0.69 11.74
N ALA A 132 2.77 0.41 10.52
CA ALA A 132 1.98 -0.31 9.53
C ALA A 132 1.44 -1.65 10.06
N LEU A 133 2.31 -2.49 10.63
CA LEU A 133 1.91 -3.79 11.19
C LEU A 133 0.86 -3.62 12.29
N ARG A 134 1.10 -2.72 13.25
CA ARG A 134 0.19 -2.47 14.38
C ARG A 134 -1.18 -1.96 13.90
N VAL A 135 -1.17 -1.00 12.96
CA VAL A 135 -2.41 -0.40 12.44
C VAL A 135 -3.20 -1.44 11.65
N CYS A 136 -2.56 -2.20 10.76
CA CYS A 136 -3.23 -3.26 10.00
C CYS A 136 -3.80 -4.35 10.91
N SER A 137 -3.08 -4.76 11.98
CA SER A 137 -3.59 -5.72 12.97
C SER A 137 -4.87 -5.21 13.64
N ILE A 138 -4.87 -3.99 14.15
CA ILE A 138 -6.03 -3.40 14.82
C ILE A 138 -7.22 -3.27 13.84
N LEU A 139 -6.99 -2.82 12.61
CA LEU A 139 -8.04 -2.69 11.60
C LEU A 139 -8.61 -4.05 11.21
N HIS A 140 -7.75 -5.05 11.04
CA HIS A 140 -8.16 -6.43 10.79
C HIS A 140 -9.01 -6.99 11.95
N GLU A 141 -8.59 -6.80 13.20
CA GLU A 141 -9.33 -7.20 14.41
C GLU A 141 -10.68 -6.46 14.55
N ARG A 142 -10.78 -5.20 14.07
CA ARG A 142 -12.04 -4.45 14.00
C ARG A 142 -12.98 -4.99 12.90
N GLY A 143 -12.53 -5.92 12.05
CA GLY A 143 -13.33 -6.58 11.00
C GLY A 143 -13.24 -5.94 9.62
N TYR A 144 -12.33 -4.96 9.41
CA TYR A 144 -12.06 -4.44 8.05
C TYR A 144 -11.39 -5.50 7.18
N LYS A 145 -11.77 -5.55 5.90
CA LYS A 145 -11.05 -6.31 4.87
C LYS A 145 -9.93 -5.44 4.32
N LEU A 146 -8.69 -5.88 4.49
CA LEU A 146 -7.52 -5.17 4.01
C LEU A 146 -7.09 -5.78 2.68
N SER A 147 -7.08 -4.99 1.62
CA SER A 147 -6.63 -5.41 0.29
C SER A 147 -5.50 -4.50 -0.17
N ILE A 148 -4.57 -5.05 -0.94
CA ILE A 148 -3.47 -4.29 -1.54
C ILE A 148 -3.81 -3.98 -2.99
N ILE A 149 -3.56 -2.74 -3.41
CA ILE A 149 -3.67 -2.24 -4.77
C ILE A 149 -2.33 -1.61 -5.18
N THR A 150 -1.55 -2.26 -6.04
CA THR A 150 -0.18 -1.80 -6.35
C THR A 150 0.11 -1.73 -7.85
N ASN A 151 0.93 -0.74 -8.23
CA ASN A 151 1.52 -0.62 -9.58
C ASN A 151 2.87 -1.34 -9.70
N GLY A 152 3.36 -1.96 -8.63
CA GLY A 152 4.63 -2.68 -8.60
C GLY A 152 4.65 -3.94 -9.48
N ARG A 153 5.85 -4.51 -9.65
CA ARG A 153 6.06 -5.74 -10.43
C ARG A 153 5.53 -6.96 -9.68
N SER A 154 4.81 -7.83 -10.36
CA SER A 154 4.16 -9.01 -9.77
C SER A 154 5.13 -9.88 -8.97
N THR A 155 6.23 -10.29 -9.59
CA THR A 155 7.25 -11.12 -8.93
C THR A 155 7.83 -10.49 -7.67
N THR A 156 8.08 -9.18 -7.70
CA THR A 156 8.63 -8.44 -6.56
C THR A 156 7.61 -8.30 -5.43
N GLN A 157 6.36 -7.95 -5.75
CA GLN A 157 5.32 -7.77 -4.71
C GLN A 157 4.94 -9.09 -4.04
N HIS A 158 4.82 -10.17 -4.81
CA HIS A 158 4.63 -11.50 -4.24
C HIS A 158 5.79 -11.93 -3.34
N SER A 159 7.05 -11.70 -3.76
CA SER A 159 8.22 -12.01 -2.94
C SER A 159 8.19 -11.24 -1.62
N ARG A 160 8.02 -9.92 -1.66
CA ARG A 160 7.99 -9.06 -0.47
C ARG A 160 6.88 -9.47 0.50
N LEU A 161 5.68 -9.70 0.00
CA LEU A 161 4.57 -10.13 0.83
C LEU A 161 4.80 -11.52 1.43
N SER A 162 5.39 -12.46 0.68
CA SER A 162 5.64 -13.81 1.21
C SER A 162 6.56 -13.83 2.45
N HIS A 163 7.36 -12.80 2.65
CA HIS A 163 8.24 -12.63 3.80
C HIS A 163 7.71 -11.67 4.86
N SER A 164 6.52 -11.06 4.63
CA SER A 164 5.98 -10.02 5.50
C SER A 164 4.98 -10.54 6.52
N GLU A 165 5.07 -9.99 7.74
CA GLU A 165 4.07 -10.20 8.79
C GLU A 165 2.70 -9.55 8.46
N LEU A 166 2.60 -8.72 7.43
CA LEU A 166 1.32 -8.18 6.94
C LEU A 166 0.46 -9.23 6.26
N THR A 167 1.06 -10.25 5.65
CA THR A 167 0.39 -11.24 4.78
C THR A 167 -0.85 -11.90 5.41
N PRO A 168 -0.84 -12.33 6.68
CA PRO A 168 -2.03 -12.96 7.27
C PRO A 168 -3.25 -12.03 7.41
N MET A 169 -3.04 -10.70 7.34
CA MET A 169 -4.09 -9.68 7.46
C MET A 169 -4.66 -9.26 6.11
N ILE A 170 -3.98 -9.58 5.00
CA ILE A 170 -4.36 -9.18 3.66
C ILE A 170 -5.36 -10.17 3.06
N SER A 171 -6.54 -9.67 2.70
CA SER A 171 -7.62 -10.46 2.11
C SER A 171 -7.42 -10.66 0.60
N ASP A 172 -6.97 -9.62 -0.10
CA ASP A 172 -6.79 -9.63 -1.55
C ASP A 172 -5.58 -8.82 -1.97
N LEU A 173 -4.96 -9.24 -3.08
CA LEU A 173 -3.84 -8.56 -3.71
C LEU A 173 -4.21 -8.26 -5.18
N PHE A 174 -4.12 -6.99 -5.55
CA PHE A 174 -4.38 -6.50 -6.90
C PHE A 174 -3.11 -5.84 -7.43
N ILE A 175 -2.49 -6.47 -8.40
CA ILE A 175 -1.24 -6.01 -9.02
C ILE A 175 -1.53 -5.58 -10.46
N SER A 176 -1.13 -4.37 -10.84
CA SER A 176 -1.39 -3.80 -12.16
C SER A 176 -0.89 -4.68 -13.30
N GLU A 177 0.26 -5.33 -13.14
CA GLU A 177 0.86 -6.22 -14.13
C GLU A 177 -0.02 -7.45 -14.38
N GLU A 178 -0.69 -7.99 -13.35
CA GLU A 178 -1.60 -9.15 -13.45
C GLU A 178 -2.97 -8.75 -14.02
N LEU A 179 -3.42 -7.53 -13.71
CA LEU A 179 -4.69 -7.01 -14.20
C LEU A 179 -4.61 -6.46 -15.63
N GLY A 180 -3.38 -6.23 -16.14
CA GLY A 180 -3.16 -5.62 -17.45
C GLY A 180 -3.48 -4.12 -17.51
N CYS A 181 -3.70 -3.47 -16.38
CA CYS A 181 -4.02 -2.05 -16.27
C CYS A 181 -3.53 -1.51 -14.92
N GLN A 182 -3.17 -0.22 -14.88
CA GLN A 182 -2.56 0.40 -13.70
C GLN A 182 -3.41 1.53 -13.12
N LYS A 183 -3.20 1.84 -11.83
CA LYS A 183 -3.64 3.11 -11.24
C LYS A 183 -2.98 4.29 -11.98
N PRO A 184 -3.68 5.39 -12.26
CA PRO A 184 -5.04 5.75 -11.83
C PRO A 184 -6.16 5.32 -12.80
N LYS A 185 -5.91 4.46 -13.80
CA LYS A 185 -6.89 4.13 -14.83
C LYS A 185 -8.14 3.48 -14.24
N LYS A 186 -9.29 3.87 -14.81
CA LYS A 186 -10.60 3.35 -14.38
C LYS A 186 -10.66 1.82 -14.45
N GLU A 187 -10.08 1.23 -15.49
CA GLU A 187 -10.07 -0.21 -15.75
C GLU A 187 -9.41 -1.01 -14.61
N PHE A 188 -8.42 -0.42 -13.93
CA PHE A 188 -7.82 -1.02 -12.74
C PHE A 188 -8.86 -1.18 -11.62
N PHE A 189 -9.58 -0.12 -11.32
CA PHE A 189 -10.63 -0.15 -10.28
C PHE A 189 -11.84 -0.98 -10.70
N ASP A 190 -12.20 -1.01 -11.99
CA ASP A 190 -13.22 -1.92 -12.51
C ASP A 190 -12.87 -3.38 -12.20
N ALA A 191 -11.61 -3.79 -12.41
CA ALA A 191 -11.13 -5.13 -12.07
C ALA A 191 -11.17 -5.41 -10.56
N VAL A 192 -10.74 -4.43 -9.73
CA VAL A 192 -10.80 -4.54 -8.26
C VAL A 192 -12.24 -4.75 -7.79
N PHE A 193 -13.17 -3.89 -8.18
CA PHE A 193 -14.57 -3.96 -7.74
C PHE A 193 -15.33 -5.13 -8.34
N SER A 194 -14.96 -5.58 -9.54
CA SER A 194 -15.48 -6.83 -10.12
C SER A 194 -15.16 -8.04 -9.25
N LYS A 195 -14.00 -8.06 -8.60
CA LYS A 195 -13.64 -9.15 -7.68
C LYS A 195 -14.26 -8.97 -6.29
N LEU A 196 -14.24 -7.75 -5.75
CA LEU A 196 -14.71 -7.48 -4.39
C LEU A 196 -16.24 -7.56 -4.25
N GLN A 197 -17.00 -7.30 -5.32
CA GLN A 197 -18.48 -7.35 -5.35
C GLN A 197 -19.14 -6.51 -4.24
N ILE A 198 -18.59 -5.30 -3.98
CA ILE A 198 -19.06 -4.36 -2.96
C ILE A 198 -19.47 -3.04 -3.60
N PRO A 199 -20.34 -2.25 -2.95
CA PRO A 199 -20.57 -0.86 -3.34
C PRO A 199 -19.28 -0.02 -3.18
N VAL A 200 -19.03 0.90 -4.11
CA VAL A 200 -17.87 1.80 -4.09
C VAL A 200 -17.79 2.59 -2.76
N SER A 201 -18.94 3.03 -2.23
CA SER A 201 -19.05 3.74 -0.96
C SER A 201 -18.64 2.91 0.27
N LYS A 202 -18.35 1.61 0.13
CA LYS A 202 -17.87 0.75 1.20
C LYS A 202 -16.35 0.56 1.18
N ALA A 203 -15.66 1.19 0.24
CA ALA A 203 -14.21 1.15 0.14
C ALA A 203 -13.59 2.51 0.47
N LEU A 204 -12.37 2.48 1.01
CA LEU A 204 -11.48 3.62 1.18
C LEU A 204 -10.13 3.28 0.54
N VAL A 205 -9.65 4.10 -0.37
CA VAL A 205 -8.29 4.01 -0.91
C VAL A 205 -7.33 4.74 0.03
N ILE A 206 -6.25 4.09 0.42
CA ILE A 206 -5.19 4.67 1.27
C ILE A 206 -3.88 4.54 0.51
N GLY A 207 -3.21 5.66 0.22
CA GLY A 207 -1.95 5.67 -0.53
C GLY A 207 -1.21 6.98 -0.41
N ASP A 208 0.09 6.95 -0.78
CA ASP A 208 0.97 8.13 -0.74
C ASP A 208 1.00 8.92 -2.05
N SER A 209 0.65 8.27 -3.18
CA SER A 209 0.73 8.88 -4.50
C SER A 209 -0.52 9.68 -4.87
N LEU A 210 -0.38 11.01 -4.97
CA LEU A 210 -1.46 11.87 -5.46
C LEU A 210 -1.89 11.50 -6.90
N THR A 211 -0.96 11.08 -7.76
CA THR A 211 -1.18 10.88 -9.20
C THR A 211 -1.64 9.47 -9.56
N SER A 212 -1.55 8.51 -8.66
CA SER A 212 -2.04 7.15 -8.89
C SER A 212 -3.18 6.77 -7.95
N ASP A 213 -2.97 6.84 -6.64
CA ASP A 213 -3.94 6.40 -5.63
C ASP A 213 -5.09 7.39 -5.48
N ILE A 214 -4.72 8.64 -5.17
CA ILE A 214 -5.70 9.66 -4.79
C ILE A 214 -6.52 10.10 -6.00
N ILE A 215 -5.87 10.49 -7.10
CA ILE A 215 -6.60 10.86 -8.31
C ILE A 215 -7.42 9.69 -8.89
N GLY A 216 -6.85 8.46 -8.82
CA GLY A 216 -7.53 7.26 -9.28
C GLY A 216 -8.79 6.95 -8.47
N GLY A 217 -8.69 7.00 -7.13
CA GLY A 217 -9.84 6.82 -6.24
C GLY A 217 -10.90 7.89 -6.46
N ILE A 218 -10.52 9.18 -6.50
CA ILE A 218 -11.43 10.30 -6.74
C ILE A 218 -12.16 10.16 -8.08
N GLN A 219 -11.43 9.88 -9.17
CA GLN A 219 -12.02 9.73 -10.50
C GLN A 219 -12.96 8.53 -10.61
N TYR A 220 -12.73 7.51 -9.81
CA TYR A 220 -13.60 6.34 -9.74
C TYR A 220 -14.81 6.55 -8.82
N GLY A 221 -14.78 7.56 -7.96
CA GLY A 221 -15.83 7.88 -6.98
C GLY A 221 -15.66 7.15 -5.64
N ILE A 222 -14.43 6.75 -5.30
CA ILE A 222 -14.05 6.14 -4.02
C ILE A 222 -13.53 7.25 -3.10
N ASP A 223 -13.90 7.20 -1.83
CA ASP A 223 -13.26 8.03 -0.81
C ASP A 223 -11.77 7.68 -0.69
N THR A 224 -10.94 8.71 -0.46
CA THR A 224 -9.48 8.57 -0.47
C THR A 224 -8.86 9.13 0.81
N CYS A 225 -7.80 8.47 1.27
CA CYS A 225 -6.96 8.91 2.37
C CYS A 225 -5.52 9.06 1.87
N TRP A 226 -5.06 10.30 1.76
CA TRP A 226 -3.70 10.57 1.36
C TRP A 226 -2.76 10.43 2.53
N PHE A 227 -1.83 9.46 2.45
CA PHE A 227 -0.73 9.32 3.38
C PHE A 227 0.41 10.27 2.99
N ASN A 228 0.55 11.36 3.74
CA ASN A 228 1.47 12.47 3.45
C ASN A 228 2.42 12.73 4.64
N PRO A 229 3.36 11.78 4.94
CA PRO A 229 4.22 11.91 6.11
C PRO A 229 5.14 13.13 6.06
N ASN A 230 5.49 13.59 4.86
CA ASN A 230 6.41 14.69 4.65
C ASN A 230 5.72 16.08 4.61
N GLY A 231 4.39 16.13 4.63
CA GLY A 231 3.63 17.37 4.53
C GLY A 231 3.80 18.08 3.19
N SER A 232 3.90 17.31 2.11
CA SER A 232 3.99 17.84 0.74
C SER A 232 2.72 18.58 0.34
N ASP A 233 2.85 19.56 -0.55
CA ASP A 233 1.70 20.28 -1.05
C ASP A 233 0.82 19.40 -1.96
N ASN A 234 -0.49 19.56 -1.83
CA ASN A 234 -1.43 18.93 -2.76
C ASN A 234 -1.32 19.58 -4.14
N THR A 235 -0.78 18.85 -5.10
CA THR A 235 -0.56 19.31 -6.49
C THR A 235 -1.69 18.95 -7.45
N ILE A 236 -2.71 18.22 -6.98
CA ILE A 236 -3.90 17.91 -7.78
C ILE A 236 -5.04 18.89 -7.48
N SER A 237 -5.95 19.08 -8.44
CA SER A 237 -7.05 20.05 -8.32
C SER A 237 -8.14 19.66 -7.32
N GLN A 238 -8.19 18.38 -6.93
CA GLN A 238 -9.20 17.83 -6.03
C GLN A 238 -8.57 17.45 -4.70
N ALA A 239 -9.29 17.72 -3.61
CA ALA A 239 -8.82 17.30 -2.28
C ALA A 239 -9.15 15.82 -2.03
N PRO A 240 -8.25 15.06 -1.35
CA PRO A 240 -8.60 13.75 -0.80
C PRO A 240 -9.71 13.90 0.26
N THR A 241 -10.43 12.81 0.55
CA THR A 241 -11.43 12.80 1.64
C THR A 241 -10.75 12.98 3.00
N TYR A 242 -9.59 12.35 3.16
CA TYR A 242 -8.74 12.48 4.35
C TYR A 242 -7.28 12.67 3.93
N GLU A 243 -6.53 13.36 4.79
CA GLU A 243 -5.07 13.45 4.74
C GLU A 243 -4.52 13.09 6.10
N ILE A 244 -3.50 12.22 6.14
CA ILE A 244 -2.83 11.75 7.35
C ILE A 244 -1.32 11.83 7.20
N LYS A 245 -0.62 12.10 8.28
CA LYS A 245 0.85 12.09 8.34
C LYS A 245 1.41 10.81 8.97
N GLN A 246 0.59 10.10 9.72
CA GLN A 246 0.94 8.85 10.37
C GLN A 246 -0.17 7.82 10.14
N LEU A 247 0.18 6.58 9.85
CA LEU A 247 -0.81 5.50 9.65
C LEU A 247 -1.71 5.29 10.86
N SER A 248 -1.20 5.58 12.08
CA SER A 248 -1.98 5.49 13.32
C SER A 248 -3.21 6.40 13.36
N GLU A 249 -3.23 7.49 12.57
CA GLU A 249 -4.39 8.39 12.48
C GLU A 249 -5.62 7.71 11.86
N LEU A 250 -5.41 6.67 11.03
CA LEU A 250 -6.50 5.83 10.51
C LEU A 250 -7.37 5.24 11.62
N LEU A 251 -6.79 4.93 12.78
CA LEU A 251 -7.53 4.35 13.91
C LEU A 251 -8.56 5.31 14.52
N SER A 252 -8.43 6.60 14.24
CA SER A 252 -9.36 7.65 14.67
C SER A 252 -10.40 8.00 13.60
N ILE A 253 -10.10 7.71 12.33
CA ILE A 253 -10.99 7.91 11.17
C ILE A 253 -11.95 6.72 11.03
N LEU A 254 -11.47 5.53 11.36
CA LEU A 254 -12.09 4.22 11.21
C LEU A 254 -12.44 3.61 12.57
#